data_768179cb5bd4410529ddd5a9ee228a6e
#
_entry.id   768179cb5bd4410529ddd5a9ee228a6e
#
_cell.length_a   1.000
_cell.length_b   1.000
_cell.length_c   1.000
_cell.angle_alpha   90.00
_cell.angle_beta   90.00
_cell.angle_gamma   90.00
#
_symmetry.space_group_name_H-M   'P 1'
#
loop_
_entity.id
_entity.type
_entity.pdbx_description
1 polymer ?
#
loop_
_entity_poly.entity_id
_entity_poly.type
_entity_poly.pdbx_seq_one_letter_code
_entity_poly.pdbx_strand_id
1 'polypeptide(L)'
;MKKLLWGIATFLLVAWLGFAGYWIVSSHEQEKCEAIDIVITDTVGNHFVSDADIVREIDSLSLRCKGMLMSEINTDSIEHMLNAIDKIESASCVALNNGHVVITVKPMKPVLRVFNNDGSYYINRSGKRI
;
A
#
# COMPACT_ATOMS: atom_id res chain seq x y z
N MET A 1 46.05 -33.34 -11.42
CA MET A 1 44.82 -33.84 -10.80
C MET A 1 44.22 -32.81 -9.81
N LYS A 2 44.95 -32.23 -8.86
CA LYS A 2 44.40 -31.24 -7.91
C LYS A 2 43.81 -29.98 -8.55
N LYS A 3 44.44 -29.44 -9.62
CA LYS A 3 43.95 -28.25 -10.33
C LYS A 3 42.64 -28.50 -11.10
N LEU A 4 42.48 -29.73 -11.63
CA LEU A 4 41.25 -30.13 -12.31
C LEU A 4 40.08 -30.27 -11.34
N LEU A 5 40.33 -30.87 -10.17
CA LEU A 5 39.32 -30.98 -9.10
C LEU A 5 38.88 -29.60 -8.57
N TRP A 6 39.81 -28.66 -8.47
CA TRP A 6 39.48 -27.28 -8.07
C TRP A 6 38.63 -26.56 -9.12
N GLY A 7 38.91 -26.76 -10.42
CA GLY A 7 38.12 -26.22 -11.52
C GLY A 7 36.69 -26.75 -11.52
N ILE A 8 36.53 -28.06 -11.30
CA ILE A 8 35.19 -28.68 -11.21
C ILE A 8 34.43 -28.16 -9.96
N ALA A 9 35.09 -28.04 -8.81
CA ALA A 9 34.47 -27.54 -7.59
C ALA A 9 33.98 -26.09 -7.73
N THR A 10 34.77 -25.20 -8.34
CA THR A 10 34.35 -23.81 -8.61
C THR A 10 33.20 -23.74 -9.61
N PHE A 11 33.21 -24.54 -10.64
CA PHE A 11 32.12 -24.60 -11.61
C PHE A 11 30.80 -25.06 -10.97
N LEU A 12 30.82 -26.09 -10.12
CA LEU A 12 29.66 -26.57 -9.39
C LEU A 12 29.15 -25.53 -8.40
N LEU A 13 30.03 -24.80 -7.73
CA LEU A 13 29.65 -23.75 -6.78
C LEU A 13 28.93 -22.58 -7.51
N VAL A 14 29.44 -22.14 -8.65
CA VAL A 14 28.82 -21.08 -9.46
C VAL A 14 27.48 -21.53 -10.02
N ALA A 15 27.38 -22.76 -10.51
CA ALA A 15 26.13 -23.33 -11.00
C ALA A 15 25.08 -23.44 -9.88
N TRP A 16 25.50 -23.84 -8.67
CA TRP A 16 24.63 -23.93 -7.52
C TRP A 16 24.13 -22.56 -7.05
N LEU A 17 25.01 -21.54 -7.01
CA LEU A 17 24.62 -20.16 -6.70
C LEU A 17 23.65 -19.58 -7.74
N GLY A 18 23.88 -19.84 -9.02
CA GLY A 18 22.96 -19.42 -10.09
C GLY A 18 21.58 -20.07 -9.97
N PHE A 19 21.56 -21.36 -9.66
CA PHE A 19 20.31 -22.10 -9.47
C PHE A 19 19.55 -21.63 -8.23
N ALA A 20 20.26 -21.41 -7.11
CA ALA A 20 19.66 -20.89 -5.88
C ALA A 20 19.10 -19.46 -6.08
N GLY A 21 19.84 -18.60 -6.79
CA GLY A 21 19.38 -17.25 -7.13
C GLY A 21 18.12 -17.26 -8.01
N TYR A 22 18.09 -18.12 -9.03
CA TYR A 22 16.91 -18.30 -9.87
C TYR A 22 15.69 -18.76 -9.08
N TRP A 23 15.87 -19.69 -8.15
CA TRP A 23 14.78 -20.22 -7.32
C TRP A 23 14.21 -19.16 -6.36
N ILE A 24 15.07 -18.34 -5.76
CA ILE A 24 14.65 -17.25 -4.87
C ILE A 24 13.80 -16.21 -5.62
N VAL A 25 14.27 -15.78 -6.81
CA VAL A 25 13.54 -14.79 -7.61
C VAL A 25 12.20 -15.35 -8.11
N SER A 26 12.18 -16.60 -8.56
CA SER A 26 10.95 -17.25 -9.08
C SER A 26 9.89 -17.50 -7.99
N SER A 27 10.28 -17.63 -6.72
CA SER A 27 9.33 -17.88 -5.63
C SER A 27 8.54 -16.62 -5.24
N HIS A 28 9.10 -15.43 -5.44
CA HIS A 28 8.42 -14.17 -5.10
C HIS A 28 7.33 -13.75 -6.09
N GLU A 29 7.36 -14.25 -7.33
CA GLU A 29 6.36 -13.87 -8.34
C GLU A 29 4.99 -14.52 -8.15
N GLN A 30 4.86 -15.50 -7.26
CA GLN A 30 3.60 -16.25 -7.05
C GLN A 30 2.86 -15.89 -5.75
N GLU A 31 3.36 -14.94 -4.97
CA GLU A 31 2.67 -14.51 -3.76
C GLU A 31 1.37 -13.78 -4.10
N LYS A 32 0.28 -14.25 -3.51
CA LYS A 32 -1.05 -13.62 -3.64
C LYS A 32 -1.30 -12.69 -2.47
N CYS A 33 -2.05 -11.64 -2.74
CA CYS A 33 -2.53 -10.76 -1.68
C CYS A 33 -3.47 -11.51 -0.75
N GLU A 34 -3.05 -11.74 0.49
CA GLU A 34 -3.83 -12.42 1.52
C GLU A 34 -4.68 -11.45 2.31
N ALA A 35 -4.11 -10.29 2.65
CA ALA A 35 -4.78 -9.30 3.46
C ALA A 35 -4.34 -7.87 3.09
N ILE A 36 -5.24 -6.93 3.37
CA ILE A 36 -4.96 -5.49 3.30
C ILE A 36 -5.10 -4.93 4.70
N ASP A 37 -4.02 -4.36 5.18
CA ASP A 37 -3.95 -3.73 6.50
C ASP A 37 -4.12 -2.22 6.33
N ILE A 38 -5.15 -1.67 6.97
CA ILE A 38 -5.45 -0.24 6.93
C ILE A 38 -4.91 0.40 8.20
N VAL A 39 -4.01 1.35 8.05
CA VAL A 39 -3.44 2.15 9.14
C VAL A 39 -3.91 3.58 8.99
N ILE A 40 -4.81 4.03 9.88
CA ILE A 40 -5.25 5.43 9.92
C ILE A 40 -4.30 6.18 10.86
N THR A 41 -3.52 7.10 10.29
CA THR A 41 -2.58 7.91 11.06
C THR A 41 -3.29 9.17 11.56
N ASP A 42 -3.11 9.47 12.86
CA ASP A 42 -3.55 10.73 13.46
C ASP A 42 -5.03 10.79 13.89
N THR A 43 -5.38 9.89 14.80
CA THR A 43 -6.69 9.84 15.47
C THR A 43 -6.80 10.74 16.71
N VAL A 44 -5.89 11.69 16.90
CA VAL A 44 -5.92 12.58 18.08
C VAL A 44 -6.97 13.67 17.91
N GLY A 45 -8.17 13.38 18.41
CA GLY A 45 -9.20 14.38 18.74
C GLY A 45 -10.05 14.87 17.58
N ASN A 46 -11.30 14.49 17.58
CA ASN A 46 -12.43 14.87 16.73
C ASN A 46 -12.52 14.10 15.39
N HIS A 47 -13.25 13.01 15.44
CA HIS A 47 -13.73 12.25 14.27
C HIS A 47 -14.74 13.06 13.43
N PHE A 48 -14.28 14.04 12.65
CA PHE A 48 -15.14 14.76 11.71
C PHE A 48 -15.38 13.97 10.42
N VAL A 49 -14.46 13.07 10.12
CA VAL A 49 -14.65 12.06 9.06
C VAL A 49 -14.87 10.75 9.79
N SER A 50 -16.04 10.16 9.62
CA SER A 50 -16.29 8.84 10.19
C SER A 50 -15.27 7.88 9.59
N ASP A 51 -14.43 7.26 10.44
CA ASP A 51 -13.48 6.22 10.03
C ASP A 51 -14.20 5.15 9.19
N ALA A 52 -15.50 4.95 9.45
CA ALA A 52 -16.36 4.03 8.72
C ALA A 52 -16.54 4.41 7.23
N ASP A 53 -16.55 5.69 6.87
CA ASP A 53 -16.69 6.10 5.48
C ASP A 53 -15.41 5.84 4.70
N ILE A 54 -14.26 6.13 5.31
CA ILE A 54 -12.93 5.84 4.71
C ILE A 54 -12.73 4.33 4.60
N VAL A 55 -13.05 3.59 5.66
CA VAL A 55 -12.92 2.13 5.68
C VAL A 55 -13.80 1.50 4.61
N ARG A 56 -15.04 1.96 4.43
CA ARG A 56 -15.96 1.44 3.40
C ARG A 56 -15.40 1.66 1.98
N GLU A 57 -14.82 2.83 1.69
CA GLU A 57 -14.21 3.14 0.40
C GLU A 57 -13.00 2.23 0.15
N ILE A 58 -12.16 2.07 1.16
CA ILE A 58 -10.98 1.20 1.09
C ILE A 58 -11.37 -0.29 1.04
N ASP A 59 -12.40 -0.71 1.77
CA ASP A 59 -12.90 -2.09 1.72
C ASP A 59 -13.36 -2.47 0.31
N SER A 60 -13.97 -1.54 -0.42
CA SER A 60 -14.34 -1.77 -1.82
C SER A 60 -13.13 -2.02 -2.72
N LEU A 61 -12.00 -1.36 -2.45
CA LEU A 61 -10.71 -1.57 -3.12
C LEU A 61 -10.04 -2.86 -2.66
N SER A 62 -10.13 -3.18 -1.36
CA SER A 62 -9.53 -4.38 -0.78
C SER A 62 -10.14 -5.67 -1.34
N LEU A 63 -11.46 -5.68 -1.54
CA LEU A 63 -12.16 -6.79 -2.17
C LEU A 63 -11.67 -7.07 -3.61
N ARG A 64 -11.17 -6.05 -4.30
CA ARG A 64 -10.61 -6.19 -5.66
C ARG A 64 -9.20 -6.77 -5.64
N CYS A 65 -8.38 -6.41 -4.68
CA CYS A 65 -6.97 -6.82 -4.61
C CYS A 65 -6.78 -8.19 -3.97
N LYS A 66 -7.72 -8.64 -3.13
CA LYS A 66 -7.62 -9.92 -2.43
C LYS A 66 -7.60 -11.09 -3.41
N GLY A 67 -6.54 -11.89 -3.35
CA GLY A 67 -6.33 -13.05 -4.22
C GLY A 67 -5.64 -12.75 -5.55
N MET A 68 -5.37 -11.47 -5.88
CA MET A 68 -4.52 -11.08 -7.01
C MET A 68 -3.05 -11.38 -6.70
N LEU A 69 -2.25 -11.55 -7.74
CA LEU A 69 -0.80 -11.65 -7.56
C LEU A 69 -0.23 -10.32 -7.08
N MET A 70 0.71 -10.37 -6.13
CA MET A 70 1.34 -9.16 -5.59
C MET A 70 2.02 -8.33 -6.69
N SER A 71 2.55 -8.98 -7.74
CA SER A 71 3.15 -8.34 -8.91
C SER A 71 2.15 -7.60 -9.80
N GLU A 72 0.86 -7.94 -9.74
CA GLU A 72 -0.21 -7.30 -10.52
C GLU A 72 -0.85 -6.11 -9.78
N ILE A 73 -0.57 -5.97 -8.47
CA ILE A 73 -1.12 -4.89 -7.67
C ILE A 73 -0.35 -3.61 -7.95
N ASN A 74 -1.01 -2.67 -8.60
CA ASN A 74 -0.46 -1.35 -8.87
C ASN A 74 -0.71 -0.43 -7.66
N THR A 75 0.26 -0.38 -6.74
CA THR A 75 0.20 0.46 -5.53
C THR A 75 0.07 1.93 -5.85
N ASP A 76 0.74 2.41 -6.90
CA ASP A 76 0.68 3.82 -7.32
C ASP A 76 -0.72 4.22 -7.76
N SER A 77 -1.41 3.35 -8.50
CA SER A 77 -2.80 3.60 -8.91
C SER A 77 -3.75 3.67 -7.71
N ILE A 78 -3.54 2.80 -6.72
CA ILE A 78 -4.32 2.81 -5.47
C ILE A 78 -4.07 4.11 -4.70
N GLU A 79 -2.82 4.50 -4.59
CA GLU A 79 -2.41 5.75 -3.95
C GLU A 79 -3.04 6.97 -4.62
N HIS A 80 -2.98 7.04 -5.95
CA HIS A 80 -3.62 8.11 -6.73
C HIS A 80 -5.12 8.17 -6.54
N MET A 81 -5.81 7.03 -6.54
CA MET A 81 -7.26 6.98 -6.30
C MET A 81 -7.62 7.47 -4.90
N LEU A 82 -6.88 7.03 -3.88
CA LEU A 82 -7.11 7.45 -2.50
C LEU A 82 -6.83 8.94 -2.29
N ASN A 83 -5.76 9.45 -2.89
CA ASN A 83 -5.41 10.89 -2.81
C ASN A 83 -6.39 11.79 -3.59
N ALA A 84 -7.19 11.24 -4.50
CA ALA A 84 -8.25 11.97 -5.18
C ALA A 84 -9.51 12.16 -4.32
N ILE A 85 -9.63 11.44 -3.21
CA ILE A 85 -10.76 11.56 -2.28
C ILE A 85 -10.60 12.85 -1.47
N ASP A 86 -11.59 13.74 -1.52
CA ASP A 86 -11.52 15.05 -0.86
C ASP A 86 -11.38 14.99 0.66
N LYS A 87 -11.74 13.87 1.28
CA LYS A 87 -11.65 13.64 2.73
C LYS A 87 -10.28 13.13 3.19
N ILE A 88 -9.39 12.79 2.25
CA ILE A 88 -8.05 12.28 2.52
C ILE A 88 -7.02 13.39 2.26
N GLU A 89 -6.16 13.64 3.23
CA GLU A 89 -5.03 14.58 3.10
C GLU A 89 -3.88 13.94 2.33
N SER A 90 -3.56 12.70 2.69
CA SER A 90 -2.57 11.89 2.00
C SER A 90 -2.83 10.39 2.26
N ALA A 91 -2.57 9.58 1.26
CA ALA A 91 -2.57 8.14 1.36
C ALA A 91 -1.27 7.59 0.81
N SER A 92 -0.79 6.49 1.40
CA SER A 92 0.36 5.73 0.93
C SER A 92 0.02 4.25 0.93
N CYS A 93 0.44 3.55 -0.12
CA CYS A 93 0.17 2.13 -0.31
C CYS A 93 1.49 1.38 -0.50
N VAL A 94 1.76 0.42 0.35
CA VAL A 94 2.99 -0.38 0.31
C VAL A 94 2.65 -1.86 0.26
N ALA A 95 3.16 -2.55 -0.75
CA ALA A 95 3.11 -3.99 -0.83
C ALA A 95 4.28 -4.61 -0.06
N LEU A 96 3.99 -5.50 0.87
CA LEU A 96 4.98 -6.22 1.64
C LEU A 96 5.25 -7.61 1.04
N ASN A 97 6.45 -8.14 1.26
CA ASN A 97 6.85 -9.45 0.72
C ASN A 97 6.18 -10.66 1.42
N ASN A 98 5.24 -10.41 2.33
CA ASN A 98 4.49 -11.44 3.06
C ASN A 98 3.04 -11.59 2.57
N GLY A 99 2.72 -11.10 1.39
CA GLY A 99 1.36 -11.14 0.85
C GLY A 99 0.40 -10.11 1.43
N HIS A 100 0.90 -9.16 2.23
CA HIS A 100 0.10 -8.07 2.79
C HIS A 100 0.31 -6.77 2.03
N VAL A 101 -0.76 -6.02 1.85
CA VAL A 101 -0.72 -4.64 1.35
C VAL A 101 -1.10 -3.71 2.49
N VAL A 102 -0.22 -2.80 2.84
CA VAL A 102 -0.45 -1.81 3.90
C VAL A 102 -0.85 -0.49 3.27
N ILE A 103 -2.05 -0.03 3.61
CA ILE A 103 -2.58 1.27 3.18
C ILE A 103 -2.57 2.20 4.39
N THR A 104 -1.71 3.20 4.36
CA THR A 104 -1.64 4.24 5.39
C THR A 104 -2.42 5.45 4.91
N VAL A 105 -3.46 5.83 5.64
CA VAL A 105 -4.33 6.97 5.30
C VAL A 105 -4.23 8.03 6.37
N LYS A 106 -4.01 9.26 5.94
CA LYS A 106 -4.08 10.45 6.78
C LYS A 106 -5.35 11.23 6.42
N PRO A 107 -6.36 11.25 7.29
CA PRO A 107 -7.61 11.96 7.03
C PRO A 107 -7.39 13.47 7.05
N MET A 108 -8.16 14.19 6.24
CA MET A 108 -8.13 15.64 6.19
C MET A 108 -8.74 16.24 7.46
N LYS A 109 -8.03 17.17 8.08
CA LYS A 109 -8.47 17.86 9.30
C LYS A 109 -9.16 19.18 8.96
N PRO A 110 -10.44 19.36 9.33
CA PRO A 110 -11.09 20.66 9.26
C PRO A 110 -10.49 21.61 10.30
N VAL A 111 -10.18 22.82 9.88
CA VAL A 111 -9.65 23.88 10.78
C VAL A 111 -10.72 24.90 11.07
N LEU A 112 -11.60 25.18 10.12
CA LEU A 112 -12.62 26.21 10.23
C LEU A 112 -13.95 25.71 9.64
N ARG A 113 -15.05 26.07 10.32
CA ARG A 113 -16.40 25.90 9.79
C ARG A 113 -16.94 27.27 9.35
N VAL A 114 -17.33 27.37 8.10
CA VAL A 114 -17.95 28.57 7.54
C VAL A 114 -19.45 28.37 7.45
N PHE A 115 -20.19 29.34 7.94
CA PHE A 115 -21.63 29.39 7.82
C PHE A 115 -21.99 30.40 6.73
N ASN A 116 -22.82 30.01 5.79
CA ASN A 116 -23.37 30.87 4.75
C ASN A 116 -24.90 30.66 4.69
N ASN A 117 -25.59 31.54 4.00
CA ASN A 117 -27.05 31.46 3.82
C ASN A 117 -27.51 30.15 3.13
N ASP A 118 -26.65 29.52 2.33
CA ASP A 118 -26.90 28.27 1.62
C ASP A 118 -26.50 27.01 2.42
N GLY A 119 -25.91 27.17 3.63
CA GLY A 119 -25.49 26.07 4.46
C GLY A 119 -24.15 26.30 5.16
N SER A 120 -23.56 25.22 5.68
CA SER A 120 -22.25 25.28 6.31
C SER A 120 -21.28 24.30 5.65
N TYR A 121 -20.02 24.69 5.51
CA TYR A 121 -18.95 23.86 5.00
C TYR A 121 -17.68 24.02 5.83
N TYR A 122 -16.81 23.05 5.74
CA TYR A 122 -15.54 23.08 6.44
C TYR A 122 -14.40 23.46 5.51
N ILE A 123 -13.38 24.09 6.05
CA ILE A 123 -12.16 24.46 5.33
C ILE A 123 -10.98 23.84 6.06
N ASN A 124 -10.06 23.23 5.31
CA ASN A 124 -8.82 22.71 5.84
C ASN A 124 -7.75 23.82 5.97
N ARG A 125 -6.57 23.44 6.47
CA ARG A 125 -5.43 24.38 6.65
C ARG A 125 -4.94 24.97 5.33
N SER A 126 -5.12 24.32 4.20
CA SER A 126 -4.75 24.82 2.87
C SER A 126 -5.82 25.70 2.21
N GLY A 127 -6.96 25.95 2.90
CA GLY A 127 -8.06 26.75 2.36
C GLY A 127 -9.01 25.97 1.44
N LYS A 128 -8.85 24.65 1.31
CA LYS A 128 -9.74 23.80 0.52
C LYS A 128 -11.03 23.53 1.28
N ARG A 129 -12.18 23.63 0.60
CA ARG A 129 -13.50 23.24 1.12
C ARG A 129 -13.61 21.72 1.21
N ILE A 130 -14.15 21.23 2.32
CA ILE A 130 -14.41 19.82 2.60
C ILE A 130 -15.91 19.59 2.71
#